data_c21b2bb7908dc44eb34ac6323e1ea425
#
_entry.id   c21b2bb7908dc44eb34ac6323e1ea425
#
_cell.length_a   1.000
_cell.length_b   1.000
_cell.length_c   1.000
_cell.angle_alpha   90.00
_cell.angle_beta   90.00
_cell.angle_gamma   90.00
#
_symmetry.space_group_name_H-M   'P 1'
#
loop_
_entity.id
_entity.type
_entity.pdbx_description
1 polymer ?
#
loop_
_entity_poly.entity_id
_entity_poly.type
_entity_poly.pdbx_seq_one_letter_code
_entity_poly.pdbx_strand_id
1 'polypeptide(L)' 'MNVILERYPYRYVECGTLDNGYPDYRIQKYNEHTERYRDMYLCDNGAQIDMAMEDFEYTKWLDPADVPCYVNHANESN' A
#
# COMPACT_ATOMS: atom_id res chain seq x y z
N MET A 1 -5.35 13.69 -7.09
CA MET A 1 -4.77 12.82 -6.05
C MET A 1 -4.28 13.67 -4.90
N ASN A 2 -4.58 13.25 -3.69
CA ASN A 2 -4.17 13.99 -2.49
C ASN A 2 -3.25 13.11 -1.67
N VAL A 3 -2.02 13.57 -1.42
CA VAL A 3 -1.07 12.83 -0.61
C VAL A 3 -1.34 13.15 0.85
N ILE A 4 -1.70 12.13 1.63
CA ILE A 4 -2.04 12.30 3.04
C ILE A 4 -0.79 12.27 3.90
N LEU A 5 0.11 11.34 3.62
CA LEU A 5 1.32 11.16 4.41
C LEU A 5 2.40 10.53 3.53
N GLU A 6 3.64 10.98 3.69
CA GLU A 6 4.77 10.37 3.00
C GLU A 6 5.70 9.77 4.03
N ARG A 7 6.06 8.51 3.81
CA ARG A 7 7.00 7.80 4.66
C ARG A 7 7.82 6.90 3.75
N TYR A 8 8.87 7.45 3.19
CA TYR A 8 9.66 6.76 2.17
C TYR A 8 10.00 5.33 2.61
N PRO A 9 9.83 4.33 1.75
CA PRO A 9 9.49 4.41 0.33
C PRO A 9 7.99 4.41 0.06
N TYR A 10 7.18 4.62 1.05
CA TYR A 10 5.73 4.57 0.91
C TYR A 10 5.11 5.95 0.98
N ARG A 11 3.97 6.11 0.35
CA ARG A 11 3.12 7.27 0.57
C ARG A 11 1.67 6.83 0.56
N TYR A 12 0.85 7.56 1.30
CA TYR A 12 -0.55 7.23 1.50
C TYR A 12 -1.36 8.32 0.82
N VAL A 13 -2.24 7.92 -0.10
CA VAL A 13 -2.93 8.90 -0.95
C VAL A 13 -4.43 8.63 -0.99
N GLU A 14 -5.17 9.69 -1.31
CA GLU A 14 -6.58 9.60 -1.59
C GLU A 14 -6.78 9.98 -3.05
N CYS A 15 -7.39 9.10 -3.83
CA CYS A 15 -7.51 9.29 -5.27
C CYS A 15 -8.93 9.60 -5.70
N GLY A 16 -9.75 10.12 -4.83
CA GLY A 16 -11.11 10.48 -5.17
C GLY A 16 -12.10 9.52 -4.54
N THR A 17 -13.19 9.25 -5.24
CA THR A 17 -14.29 8.46 -4.68
C THR A 17 -14.55 7.26 -5.59
N LEU A 18 -14.75 6.12 -4.96
CA LEU A 18 -15.09 4.90 -5.68
C LEU A 18 -16.56 4.96 -6.13
N ASP A 19 -16.93 4.04 -7.02
CA ASP A 19 -18.28 3.99 -7.54
C ASP A 19 -19.31 3.79 -6.43
N ASN A 20 -18.93 3.11 -5.35
CA ASN A 20 -19.85 2.87 -4.25
C ASN A 20 -19.94 4.04 -3.27
N GLY A 21 -19.28 5.15 -3.57
CA GLY A 21 -19.35 6.34 -2.73
C GLY A 21 -18.28 6.44 -1.65
N TYR A 22 -17.47 5.40 -1.49
CA TYR A 22 -16.41 5.44 -0.49
C TYR A 22 -15.14 6.07 -1.05
N PRO A 23 -14.32 6.68 -0.19
CA PRO A 23 -13.05 7.26 -0.67
C PRO A 23 -12.13 6.18 -1.22
N ASP A 24 -11.35 6.57 -2.22
CA ASP A 24 -10.39 5.66 -2.85
C ASP A 24 -9.04 5.89 -2.20
N TYR A 25 -8.73 5.11 -1.17
CA TYR A 25 -7.45 5.22 -0.46
C TYR A 25 -6.46 4.19 -0.98
N ARG A 26 -5.23 4.62 -1.18
CA ARG A 26 -4.18 3.74 -1.69
C ARG A 26 -2.89 3.96 -0.95
N ILE A 27 -2.08 2.89 -0.86
CA ILE A 27 -0.71 2.99 -0.40
C ILE A 27 0.14 2.80 -1.65
N GLN A 28 1.06 3.73 -1.89
CA GLN A 28 1.94 3.67 -3.05
C GLN A 28 3.37 3.47 -2.58
N LYS A 29 4.17 2.80 -3.39
CA LYS A 29 5.56 2.55 -3.08
C LYS A 29 6.43 3.11 -4.19
N TYR A 30 7.54 3.77 -3.81
CA TYR A 30 8.47 4.34 -4.76
C TYR A 30 9.31 3.23 -5.39
N ASN A 31 9.41 3.26 -6.71
CA ASN A 31 10.23 2.32 -7.46
C ASN A 31 11.47 3.07 -7.95
N GLU A 32 12.63 2.66 -7.46
CA GLU A 32 13.87 3.36 -7.79
C GLU A 32 14.27 3.17 -9.24
N HIS A 33 13.86 2.09 -9.87
CA HIS A 33 14.21 1.84 -11.26
C HIS A 33 13.45 2.78 -12.21
N THR A 34 12.18 3.03 -11.93
CA THR A 34 11.38 3.91 -12.77
C THR A 34 11.33 5.33 -12.22
N GLU A 35 11.80 5.51 -10.98
CA GLU A 35 11.77 6.80 -10.28
C GLU A 35 10.33 7.32 -10.17
N ARG A 36 9.39 6.41 -9.91
CA ARG A 36 7.99 6.74 -9.79
C ARG A 36 7.36 5.96 -8.66
N TYR A 37 6.28 6.52 -8.11
CA TYR A 37 5.45 5.80 -7.17
C TYR A 37 4.47 4.92 -7.93
N ARG A 38 4.20 3.74 -7.41
CA ARG A 38 3.23 2.82 -7.99
C ARG A 38 2.27 2.38 -6.91
N ASP A 39 1.04 2.08 -7.32
CA ASP A 39 0.04 1.56 -6.39
C ASP A 39 0.53 0.23 -5.86
N MET A 40 0.57 0.11 -4.53
CA MET A 40 1.00 -1.11 -3.89
C MET A 40 -0.20 -1.83 -3.28
N TYR A 41 -1.10 -1.09 -2.69
CA TYR A 41 -2.22 -1.69 -1.97
C TYR A 41 -3.41 -0.74 -2.00
N LEU A 42 -4.60 -1.29 -2.28
CA LEU A 42 -5.84 -0.53 -2.26
C LEU A 42 -6.51 -0.78 -0.92
N CYS A 43 -6.71 0.29 -0.14
CA CYS A 43 -7.29 0.14 1.17
C CYS A 43 -8.80 0.09 1.08
N ASP A 44 -9.39 -0.82 1.83
CA ASP A 44 -10.84 -1.01 1.76
C ASP A 44 -11.61 0.13 2.41
N ASN A 45 -11.02 0.78 3.39
CA ASN A 45 -11.73 1.85 4.12
C ASN A 45 -10.73 2.75 4.83
N GLY A 46 -11.24 3.80 5.45
CA GLY A 46 -10.41 4.76 6.14
C GLY A 46 -9.72 4.19 7.37
N ALA A 47 -10.33 3.24 8.03
CA ALA A 47 -9.72 2.63 9.20
C ALA A 47 -8.47 1.86 8.79
N GLN A 48 -8.48 1.20 7.65
CA GLN A 48 -7.34 0.44 7.20
C GLN A 48 -6.16 1.35 6.83
N ILE A 49 -6.42 2.46 6.13
CA ILE A 49 -5.33 3.36 5.79
C ILE A 49 -4.81 4.06 7.04
N ASP A 50 -5.68 4.34 8.00
CA ASP A 50 -5.23 4.93 9.26
C ASP A 50 -4.31 3.98 10.02
N MET A 51 -4.65 2.70 10.07
CA MET A 51 -3.79 1.71 10.70
C MET A 51 -2.43 1.64 10.02
N ALA A 52 -2.42 1.67 8.70
CA ALA A 52 -1.17 1.59 7.97
C ALA A 52 -0.32 2.83 8.18
N MET A 53 -0.94 4.00 8.30
CA MET A 53 -0.20 5.22 8.55
C MET A 53 0.37 5.27 9.95
N GLU A 54 -0.33 4.69 10.92
CA GLU A 54 0.14 4.72 12.31
C GLU A 54 1.15 3.62 12.60
N ASP A 55 1.06 2.50 11.88
CA ASP A 55 1.91 1.34 12.15
C ASP A 55 2.72 1.01 10.91
N PHE A 56 3.98 1.40 10.91
CA PHE A 56 4.85 1.17 9.76
C PHE A 56 5.05 -0.34 9.50
N GLU A 57 5.05 -1.14 10.55
CA GLU A 57 5.18 -2.58 10.37
C GLU A 57 3.98 -3.16 9.63
N TYR A 58 2.80 -2.63 9.90
CA TYR A 58 1.61 -3.06 9.18
C TYR A 58 1.71 -2.69 7.70
N THR A 59 2.22 -1.49 7.39
CA THR A 59 2.44 -1.10 6.00
C THR A 59 3.39 -2.06 5.31
N LYS A 60 4.48 -2.43 5.99
CA LYS A 60 5.44 -3.35 5.42
C LYS A 60 4.82 -4.73 5.23
N TRP A 61 3.96 -5.12 6.11
CA TRP A 61 3.27 -6.40 6.00
C TRP A 61 2.36 -6.45 4.76
N LEU A 62 1.79 -5.30 4.40
CA LEU A 62 0.96 -5.22 3.21
C LEU A 62 1.78 -5.19 1.92
N ASP A 63 3.08 -4.98 2.01
CA ASP A 63 3.95 -4.87 0.84
C ASP A 63 4.38 -6.26 0.38
N PRO A 64 3.94 -6.69 -0.81
CA PRO A 64 4.28 -8.05 -1.28
C PRO A 64 5.77 -8.30 -1.38
N ALA A 65 6.56 -7.25 -1.62
CA ALA A 65 7.99 -7.41 -1.77
C ALA A 65 8.68 -7.71 -0.46
N ASP A 66 8.05 -7.40 0.68
CA ASP A 66 8.63 -7.66 1.98
C ASP A 66 8.19 -9.00 2.54
N VAL A 67 7.31 -9.72 1.86
CA VAL A 67 6.89 -11.04 2.31
C VAL A 67 8.03 -12.01 2.09
N PRO A 68 8.40 -12.81 3.08
CA PRO A 68 9.51 -13.75 2.91
C PRO A 68 9.27 -14.69 1.75
N CYS A 69 10.34 -14.95 1.01
CA CYS A 69 10.22 -15.77 -0.19
C CYS A 69 9.70 -17.16 0.08
N TYR A 70 10.06 -17.74 1.21
CA TYR A 70 9.60 -19.09 1.48
C TYR A 70 8.08 -19.16 1.61
N VAL A 71 7.45 -18.09 2.04
CA VAL A 71 6.00 -18.06 2.10
C VAL A 71 5.43 -18.10 0.70
N ASN A 72 6.02 -17.34 -0.21
CA ASN A 72 5.57 -17.34 -1.58
C ASN A 72 5.81 -18.69 -2.23
N HIS A 73 6.94 -19.29 -1.96
CA HIS A 73 7.23 -20.58 -2.52
C HIS A 73 6.27 -21.64 -2.02
N ALA A 74 5.91 -21.55 -0.78
CA ALA A 74 4.95 -22.51 -0.24
C ALA A 74 3.63 -22.42 -0.97
N ASN A 75 3.30 -21.25 -1.45
CA ASN A 75 2.07 -21.09 -2.18
C ASN A 75 2.17 -21.54 -3.60
N GLU A 76 3.35 -21.43 -4.17
CA GLU A 76 3.45 -21.70 -5.57
C GLU A 76 3.87 -23.07 -5.87
N SER A 77 4.69 -23.54 -5.11
CA SER A 77 5.28 -24.79 -5.40
C SER A 77 4.48 -25.82 -5.12
N ASN A 78 3.77 -25.48 -4.56
CA ASN A 78 3.21 -26.41 -4.26
C ASN A 78 2.49 -26.87 -5.18
#